data_6252b512ecf93a323f027fcf0a716a3d
#
_entry.id   6252b512ecf93a323f027fcf0a716a3d
#
_cell.length_a   1.000
_cell.length_b   1.000
_cell.length_c   1.000
_cell.angle_alpha   90.00
_cell.angle_beta   90.00
_cell.angle_gamma   90.00
#
_symmetry.space_group_name_H-M   'P 1'
#
loop_
_entity.id
_entity.type
_entity.pdbx_description
1 polymer ?
#
loop_
_entity_poly.entity_id
_entity_poly.type
_entity_poly.pdbx_seq_one_letter_code
_entity_poly.pdbx_strand_id
1 'polypeptide(L)'
;MSLSLIHIVKGALIMKRAKRISAFMVAAALIATLFTACGTGKGKSVGSQSTFAQTTQAQSTAAPQTTAAETTTEEEKTSPSIEIEIGGNSFSLGGSSSGSSSSSGNSGSSASGGYESKVLYCKNGSEKLYGEMYTPDNYSGKLPVVILAHSYMLNGSSLSAYAEMFAENGYAAYVFDFWGGSSSTRSGGSTSDMTIYTEISDLKAVLSEIRELDYIDSSSVFLLGTSLGGCVAAMTANDKASQISGLILLYPALIDKEQAAEWSQMGSWFGINWMNDLAEINVFDKIGGFKGDVLILHGDMDMQVPIKFSERAVKVYRSATLVTISGAGHNFSRSNRTANSNMLEYMKKHT
;
A
#
# COMPACT_ATOMS: atom_id res chain seq x y z
N MET A 1 -50.28 -13.40 -0.74
CA MET A 1 -49.01 -13.83 -1.32
C MET A 1 -48.56 -15.09 -0.61
N SER A 2 -48.38 -16.17 -1.37
CA SER A 2 -48.18 -17.52 -0.83
C SER A 2 -46.79 -17.68 -0.19
N LEU A 3 -46.71 -18.41 0.93
CA LEU A 3 -45.47 -18.79 1.62
C LEU A 3 -44.40 -19.36 0.66
N SER A 4 -44.83 -20.00 -0.44
CA SER A 4 -43.98 -20.58 -1.46
C SER A 4 -43.11 -19.54 -2.19
N LEU A 5 -43.63 -18.32 -2.45
CA LEU A 5 -42.90 -17.25 -3.13
C LEU A 5 -41.79 -16.64 -2.26
N ILE A 6 -42.02 -16.58 -0.95
CA ILE A 6 -41.04 -16.09 0.03
C ILE A 6 -39.84 -17.04 0.13
N HIS A 7 -40.05 -18.35 0.06
CA HIS A 7 -38.98 -19.35 0.08
C HIS A 7 -38.12 -19.30 -1.21
N ILE A 8 -38.73 -19.10 -2.37
CA ILE A 8 -38.00 -18.99 -3.65
C ILE A 8 -37.15 -17.72 -3.68
N VAL A 9 -37.66 -16.58 -3.21
CA VAL A 9 -36.92 -15.33 -3.16
C VAL A 9 -35.75 -15.40 -2.16
N LYS A 10 -35.97 -16.02 -0.97
CA LYS A 10 -34.89 -16.27 -0.01
C LYS A 10 -33.82 -17.21 -0.57
N GLY A 11 -34.22 -18.30 -1.25
CA GLY A 11 -33.26 -19.21 -1.89
C GLY A 11 -32.44 -18.56 -3.01
N ALA A 12 -33.04 -17.73 -3.84
CA ALA A 12 -32.32 -16.97 -4.89
C ALA A 12 -31.36 -15.92 -4.31
N LEU A 13 -31.72 -15.29 -3.20
CA LEU A 13 -30.87 -14.33 -2.50
C LEU A 13 -29.65 -15.02 -1.86
N ILE A 14 -29.85 -16.19 -1.25
CA ILE A 14 -28.78 -17.02 -0.67
C ILE A 14 -27.81 -17.49 -1.76
N MET A 15 -28.30 -17.95 -2.92
CA MET A 15 -27.45 -18.38 -4.04
C MET A 15 -26.67 -17.22 -4.68
N LYS A 16 -27.26 -16.02 -4.78
CA LYS A 16 -26.53 -14.83 -5.23
C LYS A 16 -25.43 -14.41 -4.23
N ARG A 17 -25.71 -14.53 -2.91
CA ARG A 17 -24.70 -14.31 -1.86
C ARG A 17 -23.57 -15.35 -1.93
N ALA A 18 -23.87 -16.63 -2.08
CA ALA A 18 -22.87 -17.70 -2.19
C ALA A 18 -21.94 -17.51 -3.41
N LYS A 19 -22.45 -17.09 -4.58
CA LYS A 19 -21.65 -16.81 -5.76
C LYS A 19 -20.74 -15.59 -5.57
N ARG A 20 -21.19 -14.55 -4.86
CA ARG A 20 -20.34 -13.39 -4.51
C ARG A 20 -19.23 -13.75 -3.53
N ILE A 21 -19.54 -14.59 -2.53
CA ILE A 21 -18.58 -15.11 -1.54
C ILE A 21 -17.50 -15.94 -2.25
N SER A 22 -17.88 -16.82 -3.19
CA SER A 22 -16.91 -17.64 -3.93
C SER A 22 -15.95 -16.80 -4.80
N ALA A 23 -16.43 -15.73 -5.43
CA ALA A 23 -15.60 -14.83 -6.22
C ALA A 23 -14.62 -14.04 -5.35
N PHE A 24 -15.04 -13.62 -4.15
CA PHE A 24 -14.19 -12.92 -3.19
C PHE A 24 -13.12 -13.84 -2.60
N MET A 25 -13.46 -15.10 -2.31
CA MET A 25 -12.51 -16.11 -1.81
C MET A 25 -11.40 -16.43 -2.83
N VAL A 26 -11.70 -16.46 -4.12
CA VAL A 26 -10.72 -16.66 -5.20
C VAL A 26 -9.79 -15.45 -5.30
N ALA A 27 -10.30 -14.23 -5.18
CA ALA A 27 -9.47 -13.01 -5.18
C ALA A 27 -8.52 -12.94 -3.97
N ALA A 28 -9.00 -13.31 -2.78
CA ALA A 28 -8.18 -13.34 -1.57
C ALA A 28 -7.06 -14.41 -1.60
N ALA A 29 -7.34 -15.59 -2.17
CA ALA A 29 -6.34 -16.65 -2.35
C ALA A 29 -5.23 -16.23 -3.34
N LEU A 30 -5.56 -15.47 -4.39
CA LEU A 30 -4.59 -14.91 -5.34
C LEU A 30 -3.68 -13.86 -4.68
N ILE A 31 -4.16 -13.11 -3.71
CA ILE A 31 -3.34 -12.13 -2.97
C ILE A 31 -2.28 -12.84 -2.12
N ALA A 32 -2.64 -13.93 -1.43
CA ALA A 32 -1.70 -14.70 -0.62
C ALA A 32 -0.54 -15.30 -1.46
N THR A 33 -0.81 -15.70 -2.70
CA THR A 33 0.21 -16.26 -3.61
C THR A 33 1.15 -15.20 -4.22
N LEU A 34 0.72 -13.97 -4.40
CA LEU A 34 1.56 -12.88 -4.90
C LEU A 34 2.58 -12.38 -3.85
N PHE A 35 2.29 -12.53 -2.56
CA PHE A 35 3.21 -12.13 -1.48
C PHE A 35 4.36 -13.13 -1.26
N THR A 36 4.24 -14.40 -1.71
CA THR A 36 5.26 -15.44 -1.53
C THR A 36 6.38 -15.39 -2.59
N ALA A 37 6.21 -14.66 -3.68
CA ALA A 37 7.13 -14.67 -4.83
C ALA A 37 8.23 -13.58 -4.79
N CYS A 38 8.30 -12.73 -3.78
CA CYS A 38 9.22 -11.59 -3.73
C CYS A 38 10.18 -11.58 -2.53
N GLY A 39 10.69 -12.74 -2.11
CA GLY A 39 11.58 -12.82 -0.95
C GLY A 39 12.56 -13.99 -0.93
N THR A 40 13.51 -14.05 -1.89
CA THR A 40 14.72 -14.91 -1.72
C THR A 40 15.98 -14.15 -2.12
N GLY A 41 16.46 -13.30 -1.22
CA GLY A 41 17.83 -12.78 -1.23
C GLY A 41 18.64 -13.52 -0.17
N LYS A 42 19.65 -14.31 -0.58
CA LYS A 42 20.54 -15.08 0.30
C LYS A 42 21.50 -14.15 1.06
N GLY A 43 21.36 -14.08 2.39
CA GLY A 43 22.37 -13.55 3.30
C GLY A 43 22.92 -14.67 4.20
N LYS A 44 24.26 -14.85 4.23
CA LYS A 44 24.95 -15.82 5.07
C LYS A 44 24.89 -15.44 6.54
N SER A 45 24.49 -16.36 7.42
CA SER A 45 24.59 -16.24 8.87
C SER A 45 25.86 -16.88 9.40
N VAL A 46 26.52 -16.18 10.34
CA VAL A 46 27.55 -16.72 11.23
C VAL A 46 26.89 -17.01 12.57
N GLY A 47 27.10 -18.22 13.08
CA GLY A 47 26.38 -18.74 14.24
C GLY A 47 26.91 -18.28 15.60
N SER A 48 26.09 -18.46 16.59
CA SER A 48 26.50 -18.72 17.99
C SER A 48 25.47 -19.62 18.67
N GLN A 49 25.98 -20.65 19.34
CA GLN A 49 25.28 -21.72 20.03
C GLN A 49 24.79 -21.26 21.41
N SER A 50 23.67 -21.75 21.86
CA SER A 50 23.51 -22.22 23.25
C SER A 50 22.43 -23.32 23.35
N THR A 51 22.84 -24.40 23.96
CA THR A 51 22.20 -25.67 24.28
C THR A 51 21.13 -25.52 25.38
N PHE A 52 20.02 -26.27 25.27
CA PHE A 52 19.54 -27.17 26.34
C PHE A 52 18.65 -28.28 25.78
N ALA A 53 18.93 -29.50 26.24
CA ALA A 53 18.31 -30.79 26.00
C ALA A 53 16.94 -30.91 26.71
N GLN A 54 16.09 -31.86 26.41
CA GLN A 54 16.01 -33.35 26.31
C GLN A 54 14.54 -33.68 25.99
N THR A 55 14.10 -34.67 25.39
CA THR A 55 14.17 -36.13 25.24
C THR A 55 12.74 -36.58 24.89
N THR A 56 12.49 -37.48 23.99
CA THR A 56 12.48 -38.93 23.82
C THR A 56 11.82 -39.35 22.52
N GLN A 57 12.51 -40.22 21.76
CA GLN A 57 12.23 -41.56 21.20
C GLN A 57 10.79 -41.83 20.64
N ALA A 58 10.60 -42.50 19.52
CA ALA A 58 11.27 -43.71 18.97
C ALA A 58 10.91 -43.96 17.50
N GLN A 59 11.88 -44.52 16.76
CA GLN A 59 11.90 -45.71 15.89
C GLN A 59 10.83 -45.84 14.79
N SER A 60 11.13 -46.20 13.56
CA SER A 60 12.07 -47.05 12.81
C SER A 60 11.36 -47.33 11.48
N THR A 61 11.98 -47.32 10.32
CA THR A 61 12.64 -48.38 9.59
C THR A 61 13.04 -47.93 8.17
N ALA A 62 14.26 -48.27 7.88
CA ALA A 62 15.02 -48.68 6.68
C ALA A 62 14.53 -48.45 5.24
N ALA A 63 15.56 -48.11 4.45
CA ALA A 63 15.70 -47.99 3.00
C ALA A 63 15.57 -49.32 2.22
N PRO A 64 15.70 -49.34 0.87
CA PRO A 64 17.03 -49.29 0.25
C PRO A 64 17.14 -48.46 -1.07
N GLN A 65 18.39 -48.21 -1.40
CA GLN A 65 18.96 -47.63 -2.61
C GLN A 65 18.75 -48.45 -3.88
N THR A 66 18.69 -47.84 -5.03
CA THR A 66 19.36 -48.31 -6.25
C THR A 66 19.76 -47.16 -7.18
N THR A 67 20.98 -47.24 -7.63
CA THR A 67 21.74 -46.45 -8.60
C THR A 67 21.28 -46.65 -10.03
N ALA A 68 21.33 -45.61 -10.87
CA ALA A 68 21.89 -45.69 -12.24
C ALA A 68 22.07 -44.29 -12.80
N ALA A 69 23.25 -44.02 -13.29
CA ALA A 69 23.63 -42.86 -14.07
C ALA A 69 23.27 -43.08 -15.54
N GLU A 70 22.79 -42.03 -16.22
CA GLU A 70 22.98 -41.92 -17.68
C GLU A 70 23.09 -40.44 -18.08
N THR A 71 24.14 -40.20 -18.83
CA THR A 71 24.58 -38.96 -19.46
C THR A 71 23.82 -38.79 -20.78
N THR A 72 23.23 -37.62 -21.06
CA THR A 72 23.01 -37.21 -22.46
C THR A 72 22.94 -35.67 -22.57
N THR A 73 23.90 -35.16 -23.27
CA THR A 73 24.00 -34.02 -24.25
C THR A 73 22.96 -32.90 -24.19
N GLU A 74 23.52 -31.70 -24.07
CA GLU A 74 22.89 -30.40 -24.33
C GLU A 74 22.35 -30.28 -25.76
N GLU A 75 21.09 -29.84 -25.89
CA GLU A 75 20.57 -29.20 -27.08
C GLU A 75 20.05 -27.80 -26.72
N GLU A 76 20.70 -26.84 -27.31
CA GLU A 76 20.39 -25.41 -27.27
C GLU A 76 19.05 -25.15 -27.98
N LYS A 77 17.98 -24.81 -27.21
CA LYS A 77 16.70 -24.34 -27.75
C LYS A 77 16.58 -22.83 -27.60
N THR A 78 16.77 -22.14 -28.71
CA THR A 78 16.40 -20.75 -28.90
C THR A 78 14.90 -20.55 -28.66
N SER A 79 14.56 -19.65 -27.73
CA SER A 79 13.18 -19.22 -27.49
C SER A 79 12.76 -18.19 -28.54
N PRO A 80 11.53 -18.24 -29.07
CA PRO A 80 11.04 -17.28 -30.04
C PRO A 80 10.71 -15.93 -29.35
N SER A 81 11.17 -14.85 -29.95
CA SER A 81 10.78 -13.48 -29.63
C SER A 81 9.34 -13.23 -30.12
N ILE A 82 8.50 -12.70 -29.25
CA ILE A 82 7.15 -12.24 -29.59
C ILE A 82 7.23 -10.72 -29.80
N GLU A 83 6.99 -10.29 -31.03
CA GLU A 83 6.78 -8.88 -31.36
C GLU A 83 5.31 -8.52 -31.18
N ILE A 84 5.05 -7.49 -30.40
CA ILE A 84 3.72 -6.88 -30.26
C ILE A 84 3.82 -5.45 -30.79
N GLU A 85 3.24 -5.19 -31.93
CA GLU A 85 3.08 -3.86 -32.49
C GLU A 85 1.86 -3.17 -31.87
N ILE A 86 2.09 -2.08 -31.16
CA ILE A 86 1.03 -1.14 -30.78
C ILE A 86 1.54 0.28 -31.04
N GLY A 87 1.04 0.88 -32.13
CA GLY A 87 1.13 2.33 -32.35
C GLY A 87 2.52 2.89 -32.62
N GLY A 88 3.20 2.41 -33.66
CA GLY A 88 4.20 3.20 -34.38
C GLY A 88 5.58 3.40 -33.75
N ASN A 89 5.98 2.66 -32.72
CA ASN A 89 7.38 2.61 -32.25
C ASN A 89 7.72 1.21 -31.77
N SER A 90 8.65 0.55 -32.43
CA SER A 90 9.19 -0.77 -32.09
C SER A 90 10.19 -0.65 -30.94
N PHE A 91 10.05 -1.49 -29.89
CA PHE A 91 11.05 -1.68 -28.83
C PHE A 91 11.55 -3.12 -28.85
N SER A 92 12.84 -3.30 -29.04
CA SER A 92 13.52 -4.59 -28.99
C SER A 92 14.15 -4.79 -27.60
N LEU A 93 13.83 -5.91 -26.93
CA LEU A 93 14.48 -6.37 -25.71
C LEU A 93 15.57 -7.39 -26.08
N GLY A 94 16.81 -6.95 -26.08
CA GLY A 94 17.97 -7.81 -26.26
C GLY A 94 19.00 -7.55 -25.15
N GLY A 95 19.57 -8.64 -24.63
CA GLY A 95 20.40 -8.72 -23.42
C GLY A 95 21.77 -8.04 -23.51
N SER A 96 22.34 -7.95 -22.34
CA SER A 96 23.55 -7.31 -21.86
C SER A 96 24.80 -7.42 -22.73
N SER A 97 25.53 -6.29 -22.89
CA SER A 97 26.99 -6.27 -22.74
C SER A 97 27.50 -4.82 -22.57
N SER A 98 28.46 -4.69 -21.67
CA SER A 98 29.18 -3.50 -21.29
C SER A 98 29.95 -2.82 -22.45
N GLY A 99 29.90 -1.49 -22.51
CA GLY A 99 30.78 -0.73 -23.41
C GLY A 99 30.56 0.77 -23.23
N SER A 100 31.51 1.44 -22.61
CA SER A 100 31.60 2.89 -22.50
C SER A 100 31.91 3.56 -23.84
N SER A 101 31.13 4.56 -24.23
CA SER A 101 31.61 5.66 -25.09
C SER A 101 30.65 6.86 -25.01
N SER A 102 31.26 8.00 -24.79
CA SER A 102 30.69 9.35 -24.74
C SER A 102 30.20 9.82 -26.13
N SER A 103 28.98 10.37 -26.20
CA SER A 103 28.65 11.38 -27.20
C SER A 103 27.50 12.28 -26.72
N SER A 104 27.78 13.56 -26.75
CA SER A 104 26.89 14.67 -26.46
C SER A 104 25.72 14.75 -27.46
N GLY A 105 24.48 14.85 -26.95
CA GLY A 105 23.28 15.16 -27.72
C GLY A 105 22.29 15.89 -26.83
N ASN A 106 22.18 17.19 -27.04
CA ASN A 106 21.30 18.11 -26.31
C ASN A 106 19.84 17.81 -26.64
N SER A 107 19.07 17.35 -25.65
CA SER A 107 17.61 17.38 -25.67
C SER A 107 17.15 17.66 -24.26
N GLY A 108 16.35 18.72 -24.09
CA GLY A 108 15.90 19.24 -22.81
C GLY A 108 15.25 18.17 -21.92
N SER A 109 16.01 17.67 -20.98
CA SER A 109 15.51 16.92 -19.85
C SER A 109 15.09 17.95 -18.81
N SER A 110 13.83 17.92 -18.38
CA SER A 110 13.46 18.36 -17.06
C SER A 110 14.36 17.59 -16.10
N ALA A 111 15.30 18.28 -15.45
CA ALA A 111 16.18 17.67 -14.47
C ALA A 111 15.29 17.13 -13.32
N SER A 112 15.16 15.81 -13.19
CA SER A 112 14.72 15.23 -11.93
C SER A 112 15.81 15.59 -10.92
N GLY A 113 15.46 16.32 -9.86
CA GLY A 113 16.35 16.60 -8.75
C GLY A 113 16.75 15.28 -8.10
N GLY A 114 17.97 15.17 -7.57
CA GLY A 114 18.35 14.08 -6.71
C GLY A 114 17.63 14.21 -5.34
N TYR A 115 17.65 13.15 -4.57
CA TYR A 115 17.15 13.14 -3.19
C TYR A 115 18.08 12.35 -2.28
N GLU A 116 18.02 12.64 -0.98
CA GLU A 116 18.60 11.79 0.06
C GLU A 116 17.49 11.16 0.91
N SER A 117 17.77 9.99 1.50
CA SER A 117 16.88 9.37 2.48
C SER A 117 17.60 9.10 3.79
N LYS A 118 16.86 9.24 4.90
CA LYS A 118 17.39 9.05 6.24
C LYS A 118 16.37 8.41 7.15
N VAL A 119 16.80 7.38 7.88
CA VAL A 119 15.96 6.75 8.93
C VAL A 119 15.67 7.79 10.01
N LEU A 120 14.39 7.95 10.31
CA LEU A 120 13.89 8.85 11.33
C LEU A 120 12.78 8.14 12.12
N TYR A 121 12.90 8.09 13.43
CA TYR A 121 11.90 7.47 14.29
C TYR A 121 11.01 8.54 14.91
N CYS A 122 9.70 8.28 14.94
CA CYS A 122 8.73 9.03 15.72
C CYS A 122 8.29 8.23 16.95
N LYS A 123 7.70 8.89 17.95
CA LYS A 123 7.23 8.25 19.18
C LYS A 123 5.73 8.40 19.32
N ASN A 124 5.04 7.30 19.67
CA ASN A 124 3.67 7.32 20.14
C ASN A 124 3.63 6.77 21.57
N GLY A 125 3.67 7.65 22.57
CA GLY A 125 3.86 7.26 23.96
C GLY A 125 5.21 6.56 24.18
N SER A 126 5.19 5.30 24.60
CA SER A 126 6.39 4.45 24.77
C SER A 126 6.86 3.77 23.49
N GLU A 127 6.04 3.76 22.48
CA GLU A 127 6.29 3.05 21.21
C GLU A 127 7.17 3.88 20.29
N LYS A 128 8.06 3.21 19.57
CA LYS A 128 9.00 3.82 18.65
C LYS A 128 8.64 3.40 17.22
N LEU A 129 8.08 4.34 16.47
CA LEU A 129 7.66 4.13 15.09
C LEU A 129 8.86 4.32 14.15
N TYR A 130 9.23 3.26 13.43
CA TYR A 130 10.25 3.34 12.40
C TYR A 130 9.72 4.13 11.20
N GLY A 131 10.53 5.02 10.67
CA GLY A 131 10.22 5.72 9.43
C GLY A 131 11.47 6.13 8.67
N GLU A 132 11.27 6.65 7.48
CA GLU A 132 12.30 7.12 6.58
C GLU A 132 11.86 8.44 5.94
N MET A 133 12.67 9.47 6.12
CA MET A 133 12.46 10.79 5.55
C MET A 133 13.25 10.89 4.24
N TYR A 134 12.58 11.29 3.20
CA TYR A 134 13.14 11.60 1.88
C TYR A 134 13.11 13.11 1.70
N THR A 135 14.24 13.70 1.34
CA THR A 135 14.37 15.15 1.11
C THR A 135 15.06 15.42 -0.22
N PRO A 136 14.68 16.47 -0.95
CA PRO A 136 15.41 16.89 -2.14
C PRO A 136 16.89 17.16 -1.79
N ASP A 137 17.80 16.85 -2.69
CA ASP A 137 19.22 17.19 -2.51
C ASP A 137 19.40 18.72 -2.47
N ASN A 138 19.54 19.57 -2.69
CA ASN A 138 19.77 21.02 -2.76
C ASN A 138 18.49 21.85 -2.56
N TYR A 139 17.90 21.81 -1.36
CA TYR A 139 16.78 22.68 -1.02
C TYR A 139 17.26 23.90 -0.22
N SER A 140 16.48 24.97 -0.26
CA SER A 140 16.68 26.18 0.54
C SER A 140 15.38 26.55 1.25
N GLY A 141 15.48 26.96 2.52
CA GLY A 141 14.31 27.26 3.34
C GLY A 141 13.62 25.99 3.87
N LYS A 142 12.33 26.11 4.18
CA LYS A 142 11.52 25.00 4.69
C LYS A 142 10.79 24.28 3.58
N LEU A 143 10.65 22.98 3.71
CA LEU A 143 10.04 22.10 2.73
C LEU A 143 8.56 21.80 3.08
N PRO A 144 7.64 21.87 2.14
CA PRO A 144 6.36 21.18 2.25
C PRO A 144 6.59 19.68 2.44
N VAL A 145 5.75 19.01 3.24
CA VAL A 145 5.92 17.58 3.52
C VAL A 145 4.68 16.76 3.22
N VAL A 146 4.89 15.58 2.66
CA VAL A 146 3.86 14.54 2.53
C VAL A 146 4.17 13.41 3.50
N ILE A 147 3.24 13.08 4.39
CA ILE A 147 3.32 11.91 5.29
C ILE A 147 2.49 10.79 4.68
N LEU A 148 3.11 9.63 4.45
CA LEU A 148 2.53 8.53 3.70
C LEU A 148 2.15 7.35 4.62
N ALA A 149 0.88 7.00 4.64
CA ALA A 149 0.27 5.92 5.41
C ALA A 149 0.04 4.68 4.54
N HIS A 150 0.68 3.55 4.88
CA HIS A 150 0.66 2.33 4.07
C HIS A 150 -0.63 1.52 4.23
N SER A 151 -0.85 0.59 3.30
CA SER A 151 -1.99 -0.35 3.30
C SER A 151 -1.86 -1.44 4.36
N TYR A 152 -2.98 -2.11 4.64
CA TYR A 152 -3.06 -3.29 5.52
C TYR A 152 -1.98 -4.32 5.24
N MET A 153 -1.36 -4.85 6.30
CA MET A 153 -0.29 -5.87 6.23
C MET A 153 0.95 -5.48 5.41
N LEU A 154 1.12 -4.21 5.10
CA LEU A 154 2.32 -3.66 4.49
C LEU A 154 3.17 -2.90 5.52
N ASN A 155 4.18 -2.20 5.06
CA ASN A 155 5.03 -1.30 5.84
C ASN A 155 5.43 -0.08 5.00
N GLY A 156 6.10 0.90 5.59
CA GLY A 156 6.46 2.16 4.94
C GLY A 156 7.23 1.97 3.62
N SER A 157 8.11 0.96 3.52
CA SER A 157 8.86 0.73 2.28
C SER A 157 7.96 0.40 1.08
N SER A 158 6.72 -0.01 1.32
CA SER A 158 5.74 -0.17 0.26
C SER A 158 5.39 1.13 -0.47
N LEU A 159 5.70 2.28 0.11
CA LEU A 159 5.42 3.61 -0.43
C LEU A 159 6.68 4.39 -0.85
N SER A 160 7.88 3.78 -0.74
CA SER A 160 9.16 4.45 -1.04
C SER A 160 9.17 5.09 -2.43
N ALA A 161 8.65 4.41 -3.47
CA ALA A 161 8.61 4.97 -4.82
C ALA A 161 7.75 6.24 -4.96
N TYR A 162 6.74 6.42 -4.10
CA TYR A 162 6.00 7.69 -4.04
C TYR A 162 6.79 8.74 -3.26
N ALA A 163 7.48 8.36 -2.19
CA ALA A 163 8.33 9.26 -1.42
C ALA A 163 9.49 9.80 -2.28
N GLU A 164 10.16 8.93 -3.04
CA GLU A 164 11.18 9.27 -4.04
C GLU A 164 10.63 10.27 -5.06
N MET A 165 9.48 9.98 -5.65
CA MET A 165 8.82 10.87 -6.61
C MET A 165 8.55 12.26 -6.02
N PHE A 166 8.06 12.35 -4.79
CA PHE A 166 7.83 13.64 -4.15
C PHE A 166 9.14 14.37 -3.87
N ALA A 167 10.18 13.67 -3.38
CA ALA A 167 11.47 14.27 -3.09
C ALA A 167 12.17 14.77 -4.36
N GLU A 168 12.15 14.01 -5.45
CA GLU A 168 12.64 14.45 -6.77
C GLU A 168 11.91 15.69 -7.33
N ASN A 169 10.71 15.98 -6.83
CA ASN A 169 9.92 17.13 -7.24
C ASN A 169 9.86 18.27 -6.19
N GLY A 170 10.78 18.27 -5.24
CA GLY A 170 10.97 19.40 -4.32
C GLY A 170 10.18 19.34 -3.02
N TYR A 171 9.60 18.21 -2.65
CA TYR A 171 8.83 18.00 -1.43
C TYR A 171 9.57 17.08 -0.47
N ALA A 172 9.51 17.33 0.83
CA ALA A 172 9.87 16.30 1.79
C ALA A 172 8.78 15.21 1.79
N ALA A 173 9.18 13.95 1.97
CA ALA A 173 8.22 12.83 2.05
C ALA A 173 8.64 11.88 3.17
N TYR A 174 7.70 11.50 4.03
CA TYR A 174 7.95 10.62 5.15
C TYR A 174 7.10 9.36 5.06
N VAL A 175 7.76 8.22 4.97
CA VAL A 175 7.13 6.90 5.07
C VAL A 175 7.41 6.31 6.45
N PHE A 176 6.49 5.57 7.02
CA PHE A 176 6.67 4.95 8.32
C PHE A 176 5.92 3.63 8.43
N ASP A 177 6.30 2.82 9.41
CA ASP A 177 5.64 1.56 9.73
C ASP A 177 4.68 1.78 10.90
N PHE A 178 3.40 1.44 10.75
CA PHE A 178 2.47 1.39 11.87
C PHE A 178 2.88 0.34 12.89
N TRP A 179 2.62 0.60 14.18
CA TRP A 179 2.80 -0.37 15.25
C TRP A 179 1.87 -1.58 15.05
N GLY A 180 2.44 -2.77 14.93
CA GLY A 180 1.66 -3.97 14.61
C GLY A 180 1.07 -4.01 13.21
N GLY A 181 1.34 -3.04 12.34
CA GLY A 181 0.71 -2.90 11.02
C GLY A 181 0.98 -4.07 10.06
N SER A 182 2.04 -4.84 10.28
CA SER A 182 2.35 -6.07 9.53
C SER A 182 3.32 -6.96 10.27
N SER A 183 3.48 -8.20 9.81
CA SER A 183 4.52 -9.13 10.31
C SER A 183 5.95 -8.69 9.96
N SER A 184 6.10 -7.72 9.05
CA SER A 184 7.38 -7.15 8.62
C SER A 184 7.58 -5.71 9.11
N THR A 185 6.76 -5.22 10.04
CA THR A 185 6.92 -3.90 10.65
C THR A 185 8.23 -3.82 11.43
N ARG A 186 8.92 -2.69 11.32
CA ARG A 186 10.13 -2.33 12.06
C ARG A 186 9.81 -1.51 13.31
N SER A 187 8.55 -1.14 13.48
CA SER A 187 8.06 -0.41 14.65
C SER A 187 7.79 -1.31 15.86
N GLY A 188 7.61 -2.63 15.64
CA GLY A 188 7.22 -3.58 16.68
C GLY A 188 5.71 -3.77 16.77
N GLY A 189 5.23 -4.38 17.86
CA GLY A 189 3.82 -4.73 18.06
C GLY A 189 3.41 -6.02 17.35
N SER A 190 2.14 -6.37 17.49
CA SER A 190 1.53 -7.55 16.87
C SER A 190 0.37 -7.15 15.98
N THR A 191 0.22 -7.84 14.85
CA THR A 191 -0.93 -7.65 13.96
C THR A 191 -2.27 -8.01 14.61
N SER A 192 -2.24 -8.79 15.71
CA SER A 192 -3.44 -9.07 16.52
C SER A 192 -3.91 -7.86 17.33
N ASP A 193 -3.04 -6.91 17.61
CA ASP A 193 -3.32 -5.72 18.41
C ASP A 193 -3.66 -4.50 17.53
N MET A 194 -3.44 -4.62 16.22
CA MET A 194 -3.73 -3.56 15.28
C MET A 194 -5.23 -3.32 15.14
N THR A 195 -5.61 -2.07 15.28
CA THR A 195 -6.97 -1.54 15.06
C THR A 195 -6.90 -0.29 14.19
N ILE A 196 -8.04 0.19 13.69
CA ILE A 196 -8.08 1.50 13.01
C ILE A 196 -7.67 2.64 13.95
N TYR A 197 -7.98 2.50 15.24
CA TYR A 197 -7.67 3.53 16.23
C TYR A 197 -6.19 3.56 16.63
N THR A 198 -5.52 2.40 16.69
CA THR A 198 -4.07 2.36 16.92
C THR A 198 -3.31 3.00 15.76
N GLU A 199 -3.68 2.71 14.52
CA GLU A 199 -3.07 3.34 13.35
C GLU A 199 -3.36 4.85 13.25
N ILE A 200 -4.56 5.30 13.63
CA ILE A 200 -4.88 6.74 13.74
C ILE A 200 -4.02 7.41 14.83
N SER A 201 -3.80 6.73 15.96
CA SER A 201 -2.92 7.24 17.03
C SER A 201 -1.48 7.40 16.54
N ASP A 202 -0.95 6.40 15.83
CA ASP A 202 0.39 6.43 15.26
C ASP A 202 0.54 7.57 14.25
N LEU A 203 -0.40 7.71 13.32
CA LEU A 203 -0.33 8.78 12.32
C LEU A 203 -0.44 10.18 12.96
N LYS A 204 -1.23 10.35 14.02
CA LYS A 204 -1.30 11.62 14.77
C LYS A 204 0.02 11.93 15.46
N ALA A 205 0.70 10.93 16.03
CA ALA A 205 2.00 11.10 16.66
C ALA A 205 3.07 11.47 15.63
N VAL A 206 3.11 10.74 14.50
CA VAL A 206 3.98 11.06 13.37
C VAL A 206 3.73 12.48 12.84
N LEU A 207 2.49 12.86 12.60
CA LEU A 207 2.11 14.21 12.17
C LEU A 207 2.67 15.27 13.13
N SER A 208 2.54 15.05 14.43
CA SER A 208 3.00 15.99 15.43
C SER A 208 4.54 16.17 15.39
N GLU A 209 5.29 15.07 15.35
CA GLU A 209 6.77 15.12 15.37
C GLU A 209 7.36 15.64 14.06
N ILE A 210 6.82 15.23 12.91
CA ILE A 210 7.30 15.66 11.60
C ILE A 210 7.12 17.16 11.40
N ARG A 211 6.02 17.75 11.89
CA ARG A 211 5.76 19.19 11.81
C ARG A 211 6.72 20.06 12.61
N GLU A 212 7.35 19.51 13.64
CA GLU A 212 8.29 20.22 14.51
C GLU A 212 9.73 20.23 13.97
N LEU A 213 10.03 19.52 12.87
CA LEU A 213 11.38 19.52 12.28
C LEU A 213 11.71 20.90 11.69
N ASP A 214 12.90 21.39 11.98
CA ASP A 214 13.33 22.76 11.63
C ASP A 214 13.27 23.07 10.13
N TYR A 215 13.45 22.05 9.29
CA TYR A 215 13.46 22.15 7.83
C TYR A 215 12.07 21.89 7.20
N ILE A 216 11.04 21.60 7.99
CA ILE A 216 9.68 21.39 7.50
C ILE A 216 8.84 22.68 7.64
N ASP A 217 8.11 23.00 6.58
CA ASP A 217 7.07 24.03 6.63
C ASP A 217 5.80 23.44 7.29
N SER A 218 5.63 23.75 8.57
CA SER A 218 4.48 23.28 9.34
C SER A 218 3.14 23.82 8.86
N SER A 219 3.12 24.80 7.95
CA SER A 219 1.93 25.32 7.30
C SER A 219 1.58 24.60 5.99
N SER A 220 2.48 23.73 5.51
CA SER A 220 2.33 23.02 4.23
C SER A 220 2.54 21.50 4.41
N VAL A 221 1.63 20.87 5.16
CA VAL A 221 1.67 19.45 5.53
C VAL A 221 0.52 18.70 4.86
N PHE A 222 0.86 17.63 4.16
CA PHE A 222 -0.08 16.78 3.42
C PHE A 222 -0.07 15.36 3.98
N LEU A 223 -1.23 14.71 3.99
CA LEU A 223 -1.33 13.28 4.21
C LEU A 223 -1.60 12.56 2.89
N LEU A 224 -0.90 11.45 2.66
CA LEU A 224 -1.24 10.50 1.62
C LEU A 224 -1.52 9.14 2.27
N GLY A 225 -2.62 8.50 1.90
CA GLY A 225 -2.92 7.16 2.40
C GLY A 225 -3.40 6.22 1.30
N THR A 226 -2.97 4.96 1.38
CA THR A 226 -3.35 3.90 0.42
C THR A 226 -4.23 2.86 1.09
N SER A 227 -5.33 2.45 0.48
CA SER A 227 -6.25 1.42 0.98
C SER A 227 -6.65 1.67 2.44
N LEU A 228 -6.30 0.80 3.41
CA LEU A 228 -6.55 1.03 4.84
C LEU A 228 -5.87 2.30 5.35
N GLY A 229 -4.60 2.54 5.00
CA GLY A 229 -3.91 3.80 5.33
C GLY A 229 -4.63 5.03 4.78
N GLY A 230 -5.38 4.88 3.68
CA GLY A 230 -6.26 5.93 3.14
C GLY A 230 -7.45 6.23 4.08
N CYS A 231 -8.04 5.21 4.69
CA CYS A 231 -9.07 5.39 5.71
C CYS A 231 -8.50 6.08 6.97
N VAL A 232 -7.34 5.61 7.44
CA VAL A 232 -6.61 6.20 8.58
C VAL A 232 -6.26 7.67 8.33
N ALA A 233 -5.72 7.97 7.13
CA ALA A 233 -5.39 9.35 6.74
C ALA A 233 -6.63 10.25 6.68
N ALA A 234 -7.74 9.77 6.14
CA ALA A 234 -9.00 10.50 6.06
C ALA A 234 -9.57 10.86 7.44
N MET A 235 -9.59 9.88 8.36
CA MET A 235 -10.07 10.10 9.72
C MET A 235 -9.11 11.00 10.52
N THR A 236 -7.79 10.83 10.35
CA THR A 236 -6.78 11.71 10.97
C THR A 236 -6.91 13.13 10.47
N ALA A 237 -7.11 13.34 9.16
CA ALA A 237 -7.30 14.67 8.58
C ALA A 237 -8.56 15.36 9.13
N ASN A 238 -9.63 14.62 9.38
CA ASN A 238 -10.82 15.14 10.05
C ASN A 238 -10.50 15.63 11.49
N ASP A 239 -9.77 14.85 12.25
CA ASP A 239 -9.44 15.15 13.66
C ASP A 239 -8.39 16.25 13.81
N LYS A 240 -7.50 16.40 12.84
CA LYS A 240 -6.36 17.33 12.81
C LYS A 240 -6.47 18.39 11.70
N ALA A 241 -7.69 18.76 11.32
CA ALA A 241 -7.98 19.57 10.13
C ALA A 241 -7.21 20.91 10.07
N SER A 242 -6.88 21.50 11.20
CA SER A 242 -6.09 22.76 11.25
C SER A 242 -4.58 22.55 11.06
N GLN A 243 -4.11 21.32 11.03
CA GLN A 243 -2.68 20.97 10.93
C GLN A 243 -2.31 20.41 9.55
N ILE A 244 -3.27 20.22 8.67
CA ILE A 244 -3.15 19.53 7.39
C ILE A 244 -3.65 20.43 6.28
N SER A 245 -2.81 20.67 5.28
CA SER A 245 -3.10 21.54 4.12
C SER A 245 -3.88 20.81 3.04
N GLY A 246 -3.65 19.52 2.87
CA GLY A 246 -4.33 18.72 1.86
C GLY A 246 -4.23 17.22 2.11
N LEU A 247 -5.11 16.46 1.44
CA LEU A 247 -5.26 15.04 1.61
C LEU A 247 -5.28 14.33 0.25
N ILE A 248 -4.43 13.31 0.10
CA ILE A 248 -4.34 12.46 -1.10
C ILE A 248 -4.71 11.02 -0.70
N LEU A 249 -5.70 10.46 -1.35
CA LEU A 249 -6.22 9.12 -1.06
C LEU A 249 -6.13 8.24 -2.30
N LEU A 250 -5.36 7.15 -2.21
CA LEU A 250 -5.23 6.17 -3.28
C LEU A 250 -6.07 4.94 -2.94
N TYR A 251 -7.08 4.64 -3.75
CA TYR A 251 -8.01 3.51 -3.56
C TYR A 251 -8.38 3.28 -2.07
N PRO A 252 -8.85 4.33 -1.35
CA PRO A 252 -9.00 4.30 0.10
C PRO A 252 -10.08 3.31 0.54
N ALA A 253 -9.82 2.57 1.62
CA ALA A 253 -10.78 1.64 2.21
C ALA A 253 -11.85 2.37 3.06
N LEU A 254 -12.55 3.33 2.46
CA LEU A 254 -13.67 4.06 3.07
C LEU A 254 -14.96 3.22 3.02
N ILE A 255 -14.93 2.07 3.67
CA ILE A 255 -15.99 1.06 3.61
C ILE A 255 -17.12 1.46 4.54
N ASP A 256 -18.37 1.39 4.06
CA ASP A 256 -19.52 1.69 4.91
C ASP A 256 -19.74 0.61 5.98
N LYS A 257 -20.43 1.00 7.06
CA LYS A 257 -20.68 0.18 8.23
C LYS A 257 -21.35 -1.16 7.88
N GLU A 258 -22.30 -1.13 6.98
CA GLU A 258 -23.08 -2.30 6.56
C GLU A 258 -22.18 -3.30 5.81
N GLN A 259 -21.34 -2.81 4.91
CA GLN A 259 -20.40 -3.65 4.17
C GLN A 259 -19.29 -4.17 5.07
N ALA A 260 -18.78 -3.36 6.00
CA ALA A 260 -17.80 -3.78 6.99
C ALA A 260 -18.37 -4.89 7.90
N ALA A 261 -19.61 -4.75 8.37
CA ALA A 261 -20.29 -5.76 9.15
C ALA A 261 -20.53 -7.06 8.37
N GLU A 262 -20.87 -6.98 7.06
CA GLU A 262 -20.98 -8.15 6.21
C GLU A 262 -19.63 -8.86 6.03
N TRP A 263 -18.55 -8.11 5.81
CA TRP A 263 -17.21 -8.66 5.60
C TRP A 263 -16.60 -9.21 6.89
N SER A 264 -16.83 -8.59 8.03
CA SER A 264 -16.34 -9.10 9.33
C SER A 264 -16.93 -10.46 9.69
N GLN A 265 -18.20 -10.75 9.28
CA GLN A 265 -18.87 -12.03 9.49
C GLN A 265 -18.35 -13.15 8.57
N MET A 266 -17.64 -12.81 7.48
CA MET A 266 -17.11 -13.79 6.53
C MET A 266 -15.91 -14.56 7.06
N GLY A 267 -15.50 -14.30 8.28
CA GLY A 267 -14.60 -15.12 9.06
C GLY A 267 -13.25 -14.49 9.41
N SER A 268 -12.70 -15.01 10.46
CA SER A 268 -11.41 -14.69 11.06
C SER A 268 -10.17 -14.90 10.14
N TRP A 269 -10.40 -15.19 8.86
CA TRP A 269 -9.37 -15.39 7.84
C TRP A 269 -8.49 -14.15 7.63
N PHE A 270 -9.03 -12.98 7.96
CA PHE A 270 -8.32 -11.73 7.76
C PHE A 270 -7.70 -11.16 9.05
N GLY A 271 -7.89 -11.80 10.22
CA GLY A 271 -7.36 -11.32 11.51
C GLY A 271 -7.76 -9.85 11.79
N ILE A 272 -9.02 -9.45 11.53
CA ILE A 272 -9.33 -8.09 11.14
C ILE A 272 -10.03 -7.34 12.26
N ASN A 273 -9.28 -6.92 13.27
CA ASN A 273 -9.82 -6.00 14.27
C ASN A 273 -10.31 -4.69 13.64
N TRP A 274 -9.55 -4.13 12.68
CA TRP A 274 -9.94 -2.89 12.01
C TRP A 274 -11.27 -2.99 11.23
N MET A 275 -11.62 -4.17 10.70
CA MET A 275 -12.91 -4.37 10.03
C MET A 275 -14.06 -4.38 11.04
N ASN A 276 -13.82 -4.94 12.23
CA ASN A 276 -14.78 -4.87 13.33
C ASN A 276 -14.98 -3.42 13.77
N ASP A 277 -13.90 -2.63 13.85
CA ASP A 277 -14.00 -1.20 14.16
C ASP A 277 -14.88 -0.47 13.13
N LEU A 278 -14.66 -0.72 11.82
CA LEU A 278 -15.49 -0.12 10.77
C LEU A 278 -16.94 -0.61 10.77
N ALA A 279 -17.20 -1.83 11.27
CA ALA A 279 -18.56 -2.33 11.48
C ALA A 279 -19.28 -1.62 12.63
N GLU A 280 -18.55 -1.03 13.56
CA GLU A 280 -19.12 -0.26 14.67
C GLU A 280 -19.29 1.22 14.35
N ILE A 281 -18.50 1.78 13.43
CA ILE A 281 -18.53 3.19 13.04
C ILE A 281 -18.99 3.37 11.59
N ASN A 282 -19.64 4.50 11.30
CA ASN A 282 -19.82 4.95 9.93
C ASN A 282 -18.68 5.90 9.56
N VAL A 283 -17.70 5.42 8.76
CA VAL A 283 -16.53 6.20 8.37
C VAL A 283 -16.90 7.52 7.69
N PHE A 284 -18.01 7.56 6.95
CA PHE A 284 -18.46 8.75 6.26
C PHE A 284 -18.93 9.87 7.21
N ASP A 285 -19.32 9.53 8.45
CA ASP A 285 -19.61 10.53 9.50
C ASP A 285 -18.33 11.05 10.16
N LYS A 286 -17.17 10.45 9.89
CA LYS A 286 -15.87 10.74 10.52
C LYS A 286 -14.87 11.43 9.59
N ILE A 287 -15.22 11.75 8.36
CA ILE A 287 -14.31 12.35 7.38
C ILE A 287 -14.75 13.75 6.90
N GLY A 288 -16.03 14.11 7.04
CA GLY A 288 -16.60 15.37 6.52
C GLY A 288 -16.17 16.64 7.24
N GLY A 289 -15.46 16.54 8.37
CA GLY A 289 -14.95 17.69 9.12
C GLY A 289 -13.70 18.32 8.52
N PHE A 290 -12.94 17.61 7.68
CA PHE A 290 -11.80 18.16 6.97
C PHE A 290 -12.26 19.23 5.97
N LYS A 291 -11.62 20.41 5.99
CA LYS A 291 -12.02 21.58 5.19
C LYS A 291 -11.09 21.88 4.03
N GLY A 292 -9.90 21.26 4.00
CA GLY A 292 -8.95 21.34 2.88
C GLY A 292 -9.44 20.57 1.66
N ASP A 293 -8.72 20.72 0.56
CA ASP A 293 -8.98 19.95 -0.66
C ASP A 293 -8.58 18.49 -0.48
N VAL A 294 -9.31 17.59 -1.14
CA VAL A 294 -9.04 16.15 -1.13
C VAL A 294 -8.89 15.66 -2.57
N LEU A 295 -7.77 15.01 -2.88
CA LEU A 295 -7.58 14.28 -4.11
C LEU A 295 -7.80 12.79 -3.85
N ILE A 296 -8.73 12.17 -4.56
CA ILE A 296 -8.96 10.72 -4.51
C ILE A 296 -8.62 10.12 -5.87
N LEU A 297 -7.75 9.12 -5.91
CA LEU A 297 -7.45 8.35 -7.10
C LEU A 297 -7.89 6.90 -6.90
N HIS A 298 -8.72 6.37 -7.82
CA HIS A 298 -9.29 5.02 -7.68
C HIS A 298 -9.42 4.33 -9.03
N GLY A 299 -9.07 3.04 -9.08
CA GLY A 299 -9.26 2.22 -10.27
C GLY A 299 -10.72 1.83 -10.47
N ASP A 300 -11.22 1.89 -11.69
CA ASP A 300 -12.63 1.53 -12.01
C ASP A 300 -12.88 0.02 -11.99
N MET A 301 -11.82 -0.79 -12.01
CA MET A 301 -11.88 -2.26 -11.90
C MET A 301 -11.44 -2.77 -10.52
N ASP A 302 -11.46 -1.93 -9.49
CA ASP A 302 -11.13 -2.34 -8.13
C ASP A 302 -12.20 -3.27 -7.54
N MET A 303 -11.81 -4.55 -7.41
CA MET A 303 -12.69 -5.60 -6.86
C MET A 303 -12.48 -5.80 -5.36
N GLN A 304 -11.46 -5.20 -4.75
CA GLN A 304 -11.21 -5.29 -3.30
C GLN A 304 -11.96 -4.20 -2.55
N VAL A 305 -11.80 -2.95 -3.00
CA VAL A 305 -12.53 -1.80 -2.47
C VAL A 305 -13.27 -1.14 -3.64
N PRO A 306 -14.56 -1.42 -3.84
CA PRO A 306 -15.32 -0.86 -4.95
C PRO A 306 -15.28 0.67 -4.99
N ILE A 307 -15.05 1.25 -6.18
CA ILE A 307 -14.95 2.70 -6.42
C ILE A 307 -16.15 3.52 -5.89
N LYS A 308 -17.33 2.87 -5.77
CA LYS A 308 -18.55 3.48 -5.20
C LYS A 308 -18.32 4.15 -3.84
N PHE A 309 -17.36 3.65 -3.05
CA PHE A 309 -17.03 4.24 -1.75
C PHE A 309 -16.29 5.57 -1.91
N SER A 310 -15.39 5.69 -2.88
CA SER A 310 -14.76 6.96 -3.24
C SER A 310 -15.75 7.96 -3.85
N GLU A 311 -16.69 7.50 -4.68
CA GLU A 311 -17.79 8.33 -5.20
C GLU A 311 -18.69 8.86 -4.07
N ARG A 312 -18.92 8.06 -3.03
CA ARG A 312 -19.61 8.51 -1.83
C ARG A 312 -18.79 9.51 -1.02
N ALA A 313 -17.50 9.29 -0.85
CA ALA A 313 -16.61 10.19 -0.11
C ALA A 313 -16.56 11.60 -0.72
N VAL A 314 -16.52 11.72 -2.05
CA VAL A 314 -16.59 13.01 -2.75
C VAL A 314 -17.83 13.84 -2.33
N LYS A 315 -18.95 13.18 -2.06
CA LYS A 315 -20.19 13.84 -1.64
C LYS A 315 -20.19 14.28 -0.18
N VAL A 316 -19.28 13.71 0.62
CA VAL A 316 -19.13 14.00 2.06
C VAL A 316 -18.16 15.15 2.30
N TYR A 317 -17.06 15.18 1.55
CA TYR A 317 -16.08 16.26 1.65
C TYR A 317 -16.62 17.57 1.11
N ARG A 318 -16.19 18.68 1.69
CA ARG A 318 -16.50 20.02 1.21
C ARG A 318 -15.88 20.30 -0.17
N SER A 319 -14.65 19.83 -0.36
CA SER A 319 -13.89 19.97 -1.61
C SER A 319 -13.13 18.68 -1.86
N ALA A 320 -13.53 17.92 -2.88
CA ALA A 320 -12.85 16.70 -3.26
C ALA A 320 -12.95 16.48 -4.78
N THR A 321 -11.86 15.97 -5.34
CA THR A 321 -11.77 15.53 -6.73
C THR A 321 -11.51 14.03 -6.76
N LEU A 322 -12.35 13.29 -7.49
CA LEU A 322 -12.11 11.87 -7.79
C LEU A 322 -11.54 11.74 -9.20
N VAL A 323 -10.35 11.19 -9.30
CA VAL A 323 -9.71 10.78 -10.57
C VAL A 323 -9.84 9.28 -10.71
N THR A 324 -10.60 8.85 -11.71
CA THR A 324 -10.75 7.44 -12.04
C THR A 324 -9.59 6.98 -12.90
N ILE A 325 -8.87 5.94 -12.46
CA ILE A 325 -7.80 5.31 -13.22
C ILE A 325 -8.39 4.16 -14.03
N SER A 326 -8.61 4.41 -15.33
CA SER A 326 -9.30 3.48 -16.20
C SER A 326 -8.54 2.15 -16.37
N GLY A 327 -9.27 1.03 -16.26
CA GLY A 327 -8.75 -0.33 -16.35
C GLY A 327 -7.91 -0.78 -15.15
N ALA A 328 -7.75 0.05 -14.13
CA ALA A 328 -6.96 -0.28 -12.96
C ALA A 328 -7.79 -0.99 -11.88
N GLY A 329 -7.18 -2.02 -11.27
CA GLY A 329 -7.67 -2.66 -10.05
C GLY A 329 -7.17 -1.98 -8.79
N HIS A 330 -7.27 -2.69 -7.67
CA HIS A 330 -6.64 -2.28 -6.40
C HIS A 330 -5.12 -2.25 -6.56
N ASN A 331 -4.44 -1.34 -5.88
CA ASN A 331 -2.98 -1.19 -6.00
C ASN A 331 -2.51 -0.94 -7.45
N PHE A 332 -3.14 0.00 -8.18
CA PHE A 332 -2.62 0.35 -9.49
C PHE A 332 -1.13 0.68 -9.44
N SER A 333 -0.40 0.34 -10.52
CA SER A 333 1.06 0.44 -10.58
C SER A 333 1.57 1.80 -10.09
N ARG A 334 2.62 1.78 -9.27
CA ARG A 334 3.35 2.99 -8.81
C ARG A 334 3.98 3.78 -9.97
N SER A 335 4.13 3.16 -11.13
CA SER A 335 4.53 3.83 -12.36
C SER A 335 3.35 4.38 -13.16
N ASN A 336 2.13 4.37 -12.59
CA ASN A 336 0.96 4.92 -13.27
C ASN A 336 1.10 6.43 -13.45
N ARG A 337 1.36 6.85 -14.69
CA ARG A 337 1.61 8.26 -15.02
C ARG A 337 0.44 9.16 -14.66
N THR A 338 -0.79 8.69 -14.87
CA THR A 338 -1.99 9.46 -14.53
C THR A 338 -2.06 9.71 -13.04
N ALA A 339 -1.81 8.70 -12.21
CA ALA A 339 -1.80 8.87 -10.77
C ALA A 339 -0.69 9.85 -10.33
N ASN A 340 0.54 9.63 -10.79
CA ASN A 340 1.69 10.45 -10.40
C ASN A 340 1.53 11.91 -10.83
N SER A 341 1.10 12.18 -12.07
CA SER A 341 0.91 13.57 -12.53
C SER A 341 -0.20 14.28 -11.77
N ASN A 342 -1.32 13.61 -11.46
CA ASN A 342 -2.38 14.23 -10.67
C ASN A 342 -1.94 14.55 -9.23
N MET A 343 -1.13 13.68 -8.60
CA MET A 343 -0.59 13.93 -7.26
C MET A 343 0.37 15.14 -7.27
N LEU A 344 1.28 15.21 -8.25
CA LEU A 344 2.23 16.33 -8.36
C LEU A 344 1.53 17.65 -8.72
N GLU A 345 0.53 17.62 -9.60
CA GLU A 345 -0.28 18.79 -9.90
C GLU A 345 -1.06 19.28 -8.67
N TYR A 346 -1.64 18.34 -7.92
CA TYR A 346 -2.30 18.62 -6.65
C TYR A 346 -1.34 19.31 -5.65
N MET A 347 -0.15 18.74 -5.45
CA MET A 347 0.87 19.34 -4.57
C MET A 347 1.22 20.75 -5.01
N LYS A 348 1.56 20.94 -6.30
CA LYS A 348 1.92 22.24 -6.87
C LYS A 348 0.84 23.31 -6.72
N LYS A 349 -0.43 22.90 -6.70
CA LYS A 349 -1.56 23.83 -6.52
C LYS A 349 -1.71 24.29 -5.07
N HIS A 350 -1.24 23.51 -4.10
CA HIS A 350 -1.52 23.72 -2.68
C HIS A 350 -0.27 24.07 -1.85
N THR A 351 0.90 24.18 -2.47
CA THR A 351 2.18 24.68 -1.92
C THR A 351 2.61 25.94 -2.68
#